data_2e3b2aa6dd0a09b177a1ff4f17c9eae3
#
_entry.id   2e3b2aa6dd0a09b177a1ff4f17c9eae3
#
_cell.length_a   1.000
_cell.length_b   1.000
_cell.length_c   1.000
_cell.angle_alpha   90.00
_cell.angle_beta   90.00
_cell.angle_gamma   90.00
#
_symmetry.space_group_name_H-M   'P 1'
#
loop_
_entity.id
_entity.type
_entity.pdbx_description
1 polymer ?
#
loop_
_entity_poly.entity_id
_entity_poly.type
_entity_poly.pdbx_seq_one_letter_code
_entity_poly.pdbx_strand_id
1 'polypeptide(L)'
;MHLYDSTVPSGNAYKVHLLLSQLGTPYTVTSLHILPPASESHRPDFLAINPNGKVPVLKLDNGSVLSESNAILFYLAEGTAYLPDDNVERAQVLQWMFFEQFSHEPFVVCSTYRGRMIRTYIPRRSGNSGPTGPLKVFLT
;
A
#
# COMPACT_ATOMS: atom_id res chain seq x y z
N MET A 1 6.95 -13.64 -12.48
CA MET A 1 6.47 -12.30 -12.05
C MET A 1 7.42 -11.68 -11.05
N HIS A 2 7.45 -10.33 -10.97
CA HIS A 2 8.31 -9.58 -10.06
C HIS A 2 7.51 -8.50 -9.33
N LEU A 3 7.55 -8.49 -8.00
CA LEU A 3 6.84 -7.54 -7.14
C LEU A 3 7.81 -6.47 -6.62
N TYR A 4 7.48 -5.22 -6.81
CA TYR A 4 8.10 -4.09 -6.11
C TYR A 4 7.30 -3.77 -4.87
N ASP A 5 7.96 -3.83 -3.73
CA ASP A 5 7.39 -3.66 -2.39
C ASP A 5 8.13 -2.56 -1.62
N SER A 6 7.80 -2.41 -0.36
CA SER A 6 8.37 -1.43 0.56
C SER A 6 9.18 -2.10 1.67
N THR A 7 10.34 -1.54 2.02
CA THR A 7 11.10 -1.92 3.22
C THR A 7 10.39 -1.50 4.52
N VAL A 8 9.46 -0.56 4.45
CA VAL A 8 8.58 -0.20 5.57
C VAL A 8 7.24 -0.91 5.44
N PRO A 9 6.62 -1.31 6.56
CA PRO A 9 5.34 -2.01 6.53
C PRO A 9 4.29 -1.25 5.71
N SER A 10 3.75 -1.90 4.68
CA SER A 10 2.71 -1.37 3.81
C SER A 10 1.56 -2.38 3.72
N GLY A 11 0.38 -2.01 4.20
CA GLY A 11 -0.82 -2.85 4.08
C GLY A 11 -1.18 -3.14 2.62
N ASN A 12 -0.99 -2.15 1.74
CA ASN A 12 -1.26 -2.30 0.31
C ASN A 12 -0.31 -3.30 -0.37
N ALA A 13 0.97 -3.33 0.00
CA ALA A 13 1.89 -4.34 -0.52
C ALA A 13 1.65 -5.71 0.14
N TYR A 14 1.37 -5.73 1.45
CA TYR A 14 1.13 -6.97 2.18
C TYR A 14 -0.04 -7.78 1.60
N LYS A 15 -1.16 -7.15 1.22
CA LYS A 15 -2.30 -7.87 0.64
C LYS A 15 -1.96 -8.57 -0.68
N VAL A 16 -1.02 -8.03 -1.47
CA VAL A 16 -0.52 -8.68 -2.69
C VAL A 16 0.33 -9.90 -2.35
N HIS A 17 1.25 -9.78 -1.38
CA HIS A 17 2.02 -10.92 -0.88
C HIS A 17 1.12 -12.04 -0.36
N LEU A 18 0.08 -11.67 0.39
CA LEU A 18 -0.86 -12.63 0.95
C LEU A 18 -1.57 -13.42 -0.14
N LEU A 19 -2.11 -12.76 -1.17
CA LEU A 19 -2.78 -13.46 -2.27
C LEU A 19 -1.82 -14.33 -3.07
N LEU A 20 -0.63 -13.84 -3.42
CA LEU A 20 0.38 -14.62 -4.13
C LEU A 20 0.77 -15.88 -3.34
N SER A 21 0.89 -15.76 -2.02
CA SER A 21 1.16 -16.90 -1.14
C SER A 21 0.01 -17.90 -1.12
N GLN A 22 -1.24 -17.43 -1.04
CA GLN A 22 -2.42 -18.29 -1.06
C GLN A 22 -2.63 -19.01 -2.39
N LEU A 23 -2.23 -18.38 -3.49
CA LEU A 23 -2.25 -18.96 -4.84
C LEU A 23 -1.07 -19.94 -5.09
N GLY A 24 -0.08 -19.97 -4.22
CA GLY A 24 1.15 -20.74 -4.43
C GLY A 24 1.96 -20.25 -5.64
N THR A 25 1.76 -19.01 -6.05
CA THR A 25 2.39 -18.46 -7.27
C THR A 25 3.81 -18.00 -6.97
N PRO A 26 4.85 -18.50 -7.69
CA PRO A 26 6.22 -18.06 -7.50
C PRO A 26 6.43 -16.64 -8.04
N TYR A 27 7.16 -15.83 -7.29
CA TYR A 27 7.52 -14.46 -7.66
C TYR A 27 8.84 -14.05 -7.02
N THR A 28 9.47 -13.01 -7.57
CA THR A 28 10.63 -12.35 -6.97
C THR A 28 10.24 -10.98 -6.45
N VAL A 29 11.03 -10.42 -5.52
CA VAL A 29 10.71 -9.16 -4.84
C VAL A 29 11.90 -8.20 -4.90
N THR A 30 11.60 -6.91 -5.13
CA THR A 30 12.51 -5.79 -4.82
C THR A 30 11.82 -4.87 -3.82
N SER A 31 12.42 -4.73 -2.64
CA SER A 31 11.91 -3.84 -1.60
C SER A 31 12.59 -2.47 -1.69
N LEU A 32 11.80 -1.41 -1.79
CA LEU A 32 12.22 -0.03 -1.91
C LEU A 32 12.02 0.72 -0.60
N HIS A 33 12.94 1.59 -0.24
CA HIS A 33 12.76 2.51 0.87
C HIS A 33 11.94 3.73 0.41
N ILE A 34 10.66 3.78 0.78
CA ILE A 34 9.71 4.78 0.26
C ILE A 34 9.64 6.08 1.05
N LEU A 35 10.28 6.14 2.23
CA LEU A 35 10.25 7.33 3.09
C LEU A 35 11.45 8.24 2.81
N PRO A 36 11.30 9.57 3.05
CA PRO A 36 12.42 10.49 3.03
C PRO A 36 13.52 10.08 4.06
N PRO A 37 14.80 10.41 3.80
CA PRO A 37 15.31 11.11 2.63
C PRO A 37 15.54 10.22 1.41
N ALA A 38 15.53 8.88 1.55
CA ALA A 38 15.90 7.96 0.48
C ALA A 38 14.88 8.00 -0.69
N SER A 39 13.56 7.92 -0.36
CA SER A 39 12.45 7.99 -1.32
C SER A 39 12.73 7.26 -2.65
N GLU A 40 13.18 5.99 -2.56
CA GLU A 40 13.64 5.22 -3.72
C GLU A 40 12.55 5.03 -4.78
N SER A 41 11.27 5.06 -4.36
CA SER A 41 10.14 5.02 -5.29
C SER A 41 9.99 6.30 -6.15
N HIS A 42 10.76 7.35 -5.86
CA HIS A 42 10.79 8.59 -6.65
C HIS A 42 12.10 8.74 -7.46
N ARG A 43 12.92 7.71 -7.52
CA ARG A 43 14.10 7.71 -8.37
C ARG A 43 13.71 7.50 -9.84
N PRO A 44 14.47 8.07 -10.80
CA PRO A 44 14.12 7.99 -12.22
C PRO A 44 13.93 6.58 -12.76
N ASP A 45 14.72 5.61 -12.26
CA ASP A 45 14.64 4.20 -12.63
C ASP A 45 13.30 3.57 -12.25
N PHE A 46 12.80 3.86 -11.05
CA PHE A 46 11.48 3.36 -10.63
C PHE A 46 10.34 4.17 -11.24
N LEU A 47 10.47 5.48 -11.39
CA LEU A 47 9.45 6.31 -12.07
C LEU A 47 9.23 5.91 -13.53
N ALA A 48 10.24 5.35 -14.20
CA ALA A 48 10.07 4.74 -15.52
C ALA A 48 9.20 3.48 -15.50
N ILE A 49 9.09 2.79 -14.35
CA ILE A 49 8.23 1.61 -14.15
C ILE A 49 6.83 2.06 -13.70
N ASN A 50 6.76 2.94 -12.72
CA ASN A 50 5.51 3.50 -12.21
C ASN A 50 5.63 5.02 -11.99
N PRO A 51 5.11 5.84 -12.90
CA PRO A 51 5.17 7.31 -12.79
C PRO A 51 4.54 7.88 -11.52
N ASN A 52 3.64 7.13 -10.87
CA ASN A 52 3.03 7.51 -9.59
C ASN A 52 4.02 7.46 -8.40
N GLY A 53 5.17 6.80 -8.56
CA GLY A 53 6.16 6.67 -7.48
C GLY A 53 5.64 5.92 -6.25
N LYS A 54 4.68 5.00 -6.43
CA LYS A 54 4.05 4.23 -5.34
C LYS A 54 4.28 2.74 -5.51
N VAL A 55 4.25 2.02 -4.39
CA VAL A 55 4.24 0.56 -4.31
C VAL A 55 2.92 0.10 -3.66
N PRO A 56 2.44 -1.14 -3.93
CA PRO A 56 3.07 -2.18 -4.73
C PRO A 56 2.95 -1.95 -6.23
N VAL A 57 3.89 -2.57 -6.97
CA VAL A 57 3.83 -2.69 -8.43
C VAL A 57 4.17 -4.14 -8.80
N LEU A 58 3.38 -4.76 -9.65
CA LEU A 58 3.62 -6.11 -10.16
C LEU A 58 4.04 -6.04 -11.64
N LYS A 59 5.25 -6.52 -11.94
CA LYS A 59 5.73 -6.73 -13.31
C LYS A 59 5.49 -8.18 -13.70
N LEU A 60 4.77 -8.39 -14.78
CA LEU A 60 4.44 -9.70 -15.32
C LEU A 60 5.58 -10.23 -16.19
N ASP A 61 5.58 -11.55 -16.48
CA ASP A 61 6.62 -12.20 -17.29
C ASP A 61 6.61 -11.74 -18.75
N ASN A 62 5.47 -11.25 -19.25
CA ASN A 62 5.35 -10.63 -20.57
C ASN A 62 5.84 -9.18 -20.63
N GLY A 63 6.36 -8.64 -19.51
CA GLY A 63 6.84 -7.27 -19.40
C GLY A 63 5.79 -6.23 -19.03
N SER A 64 4.50 -6.57 -19.01
CA SER A 64 3.43 -5.65 -18.57
C SER A 64 3.60 -5.30 -17.10
N VAL A 65 3.20 -4.08 -16.74
CA VAL A 65 3.30 -3.55 -15.39
C VAL A 65 1.91 -3.19 -14.87
N LEU A 66 1.57 -3.68 -13.70
CA LEU A 66 0.35 -3.35 -12.98
C LEU A 66 0.69 -2.56 -11.72
N SER A 67 0.08 -1.41 -11.56
CA SER A 67 0.07 -0.61 -10.33
C SER A 67 -1.33 -0.62 -9.71
N GLU A 68 -1.48 -0.05 -8.51
CA GLU A 68 -2.66 -0.11 -7.67
C GLU A 68 -2.90 -1.53 -7.09
N SER A 69 -2.78 -1.63 -5.76
CA SER A 69 -2.84 -2.93 -5.08
C SER A 69 -4.14 -3.70 -5.35
N ASN A 70 -5.28 -3.02 -5.43
CA ASN A 70 -6.56 -3.65 -5.70
C ASN A 70 -6.67 -4.12 -7.17
N ALA A 71 -6.09 -3.41 -8.12
CA ALA A 71 -6.01 -3.87 -9.51
C ALA A 71 -5.12 -5.11 -9.65
N ILE A 72 -4.01 -5.14 -8.91
CA ILE A 72 -3.13 -6.31 -8.84
C ILE A 72 -3.87 -7.52 -8.25
N LEU A 73 -4.60 -7.33 -7.13
CA LEU A 73 -5.41 -8.39 -6.54
C LEU A 73 -6.45 -8.93 -7.50
N PHE A 74 -7.18 -8.03 -8.16
CA PHE A 74 -8.22 -8.41 -9.12
C PHE A 74 -7.64 -9.24 -10.28
N TYR A 75 -6.51 -8.80 -10.83
CA TYR A 75 -5.80 -9.52 -11.89
C TYR A 75 -5.33 -10.92 -11.43
N LEU A 76 -4.72 -11.01 -10.25
CA LEU A 76 -4.20 -12.28 -9.73
C LEU A 76 -5.30 -13.27 -9.34
N ALA A 77 -6.46 -12.77 -8.94
CA ALA A 77 -7.61 -13.59 -8.55
C ALA A 77 -8.40 -14.13 -9.75
N GLU A 78 -8.19 -13.62 -10.96
CA GLU A 78 -8.92 -14.04 -12.16
C GLU A 78 -8.73 -15.54 -12.43
N GLY A 79 -9.84 -16.26 -12.62
CA GLY A 79 -9.85 -17.69 -12.83
C GLY A 79 -9.51 -18.55 -11.60
N THR A 80 -9.57 -17.97 -10.40
CA THR A 80 -9.31 -18.64 -9.13
C THR A 80 -10.54 -18.60 -8.22
N ALA A 81 -10.53 -19.36 -7.13
CA ALA A 81 -11.61 -19.34 -6.13
C ALA A 81 -11.74 -18.00 -5.36
N TYR A 82 -10.80 -17.06 -5.55
CA TYR A 82 -10.81 -15.74 -4.89
C TYR A 82 -11.58 -14.68 -5.66
N LEU A 83 -11.99 -14.96 -6.91
CA LEU A 83 -12.83 -14.08 -7.70
C LEU A 83 -13.98 -14.88 -8.31
N PRO A 84 -15.24 -14.60 -7.96
CA PRO A 84 -16.38 -15.33 -8.46
C PRO A 84 -16.60 -15.08 -9.96
N ASP A 85 -17.27 -16.01 -10.64
CA ASP A 85 -17.64 -15.90 -12.05
C ASP A 85 -18.94 -15.07 -12.26
N ASP A 86 -19.83 -15.06 -11.26
CA ASP A 86 -21.08 -14.31 -11.34
C ASP A 86 -20.83 -12.79 -11.37
N ASN A 87 -21.48 -12.10 -12.28
CA ASN A 87 -21.30 -10.67 -12.51
C ASN A 87 -21.71 -9.80 -11.30
N VAL A 88 -22.73 -10.21 -10.54
CA VAL A 88 -23.20 -9.45 -9.38
C VAL A 88 -22.20 -9.63 -8.23
N GLU A 89 -21.74 -10.86 -7.99
CA GLU A 89 -20.74 -11.14 -6.98
C GLU A 89 -19.39 -10.45 -7.30
N ARG A 90 -18.98 -10.44 -8.59
CA ARG A 90 -17.80 -9.67 -9.05
C ARG A 90 -17.96 -8.17 -8.77
N ALA A 91 -19.14 -7.61 -9.03
CA ALA A 91 -19.43 -6.21 -8.73
C ALA A 91 -19.36 -5.93 -7.22
N GLN A 92 -19.79 -6.86 -6.37
CA GLN A 92 -19.68 -6.76 -4.92
C GLN A 92 -18.22 -6.82 -4.45
N VAL A 93 -17.38 -7.66 -5.06
CA VAL A 93 -15.93 -7.68 -4.80
C VAL A 93 -15.33 -6.29 -5.11
N LEU A 94 -15.62 -5.73 -6.28
CA LEU A 94 -15.14 -4.39 -6.65
C LEU A 94 -15.68 -3.31 -5.70
N GLN A 95 -16.94 -3.41 -5.27
CA GLN A 95 -17.53 -2.49 -4.28
C GLN A 95 -16.71 -2.46 -2.99
N TRP A 96 -16.33 -3.63 -2.47
CA TRP A 96 -15.51 -3.71 -1.27
C TRP A 96 -14.07 -3.24 -1.49
N MET A 97 -13.49 -3.49 -2.66
CA MET A 97 -12.17 -2.98 -3.02
C MET A 97 -12.16 -1.44 -3.09
N PHE A 98 -13.20 -0.82 -3.67
CA PHE A 98 -13.35 0.63 -3.70
C PHE A 98 -13.61 1.22 -2.31
N PHE A 99 -14.44 0.55 -1.50
CA PHE A 99 -14.67 0.96 -0.12
C PHE A 99 -13.37 0.93 0.70
N GLU A 100 -12.58 -0.14 0.58
CA GLU A 100 -11.29 -0.26 1.26
C GLU A 100 -10.37 0.89 0.87
N GLN A 101 -10.20 1.15 -0.42
CA GLN A 101 -9.25 2.14 -0.92
C GLN A 101 -9.68 3.57 -0.64
N PHE A 102 -10.97 3.88 -0.66
CA PHE A 102 -11.49 5.25 -0.51
C PHE A 102 -11.96 5.57 0.90
N SER A 103 -12.62 4.63 1.58
CA SER A 103 -13.28 4.88 2.86
C SER A 103 -12.57 4.28 4.06
N HIS A 104 -11.69 3.29 3.89
CA HIS A 104 -11.00 2.64 4.99
C HIS A 104 -9.51 3.02 5.04
N GLU A 105 -8.76 2.78 3.97
CA GLU A 105 -7.31 2.99 3.92
C GLU A 105 -6.90 4.42 4.30
N PRO A 106 -7.50 5.52 3.75
CA PRO A 106 -7.07 6.88 4.06
C PRO A 106 -7.24 7.24 5.55
N PHE A 107 -8.21 6.65 6.23
CA PHE A 107 -8.51 6.95 7.63
C PHE A 107 -7.73 6.07 8.61
N VAL A 108 -7.50 4.81 8.28
CA VAL A 108 -6.82 3.86 9.17
C VAL A 108 -5.31 3.89 8.97
N VAL A 109 -4.85 3.78 7.73
CA VAL A 109 -3.42 3.69 7.42
C VAL A 109 -2.74 5.05 7.52
N CYS A 110 -3.33 6.10 6.95
CA CYS A 110 -2.77 7.44 7.00
C CYS A 110 -2.72 8.01 8.42
N SER A 111 -3.71 7.72 9.27
CA SER A 111 -3.70 8.16 10.66
C SER A 111 -2.57 7.49 11.46
N THR A 112 -2.33 6.21 11.22
CA THR A 112 -1.25 5.44 11.85
C THR A 112 0.13 5.91 11.38
N TYR A 113 0.27 6.21 10.08
CA TYR A 113 1.51 6.75 9.51
C TYR A 113 1.79 8.17 10.00
N ARG A 114 0.80 9.07 10.01
CA ARG A 114 0.93 10.43 10.56
C ARG A 114 1.30 10.39 12.05
N GLY A 115 0.66 9.55 12.83
CA GLY A 115 1.00 9.37 14.25
C GLY A 115 2.43 8.88 14.47
N ARG A 116 2.93 8.01 13.61
CA ARG A 116 4.31 7.50 13.64
C ARG A 116 5.32 8.55 13.18
N MET A 117 5.05 9.27 12.09
CA MET A 117 5.91 10.36 11.60
C MET A 117 6.00 11.50 12.60
N ILE A 118 4.89 11.91 13.22
CA ILE A 118 4.88 12.95 14.27
C ILE A 118 5.73 12.50 15.47
N ARG A 119 5.64 11.24 15.89
CA ARG A 119 6.48 10.70 16.97
C ARG A 119 7.97 10.65 16.65
N THR A 120 8.33 10.46 15.39
CA THR A 120 9.74 10.37 14.96
C THR A 120 10.36 11.75 14.72
N TYR A 121 9.53 12.76 14.38
CA TYR A 121 10.00 14.11 14.05
C TYR A 121 9.93 15.11 15.20
N ILE A 122 9.27 14.78 16.32
CA ILE A 122 9.31 15.61 17.54
C ILE A 122 10.43 15.03 18.44
N PRO A 123 11.59 15.68 18.54
CA PRO A 123 12.60 15.28 19.52
C PRO A 123 11.98 15.38 20.92
N ARG A 124 12.11 14.30 21.71
CA ARG A 124 11.75 14.34 23.12
C ARG A 124 12.52 15.49 23.76
N ARG A 125 11.86 16.57 24.09
CA ARG A 125 12.42 17.57 24.99
C ARG A 125 12.70 16.87 26.33
N SER A 126 13.99 16.71 26.66
CA SER A 126 14.41 16.41 28.02
C SER A 126 14.09 17.63 28.88
N GLY A 127 13.07 17.52 29.71
CA GLY A 127 12.73 18.60 30.64
C GLY A 127 11.24 18.55 31.02
N ASN A 128 11.02 18.34 32.30
CA ASN A 128 9.73 18.36 33.00
C ASN A 128 8.90 19.58 32.66
N SER A 129 7.78 19.41 32.00
CA SER A 129 6.50 20.12 32.12
C SER A 129 5.63 19.79 30.88
N GLY A 130 4.70 18.85 31.06
CA GLY A 130 3.71 18.53 30.03
C GLY A 130 2.69 19.65 29.87
N PRO A 131 2.25 19.97 28.66
CA PRO A 131 1.08 20.83 28.48
C PRO A 131 -0.18 20.03 28.83
N THR A 132 -0.83 20.44 29.91
CA THR A 132 -2.20 20.05 30.23
C THR A 132 -3.15 20.90 29.37
N GLY A 133 -3.61 20.36 28.25
CA GLY A 133 -4.63 20.98 27.42
C GLY A 133 -5.14 20.01 26.34
N PRO A 134 -6.45 19.99 26.04
CA PRO A 134 -6.99 19.09 25.06
C PRO A 134 -6.51 19.46 23.65
N LEU A 135 -6.07 18.43 22.90
CA LEU A 135 -5.67 18.55 21.50
C LEU A 135 -6.90 18.98 20.68
N LYS A 136 -6.92 20.23 20.20
CA LYS A 136 -7.92 20.66 19.22
C LYS A 136 -7.55 20.08 17.86
N VAL A 137 -8.31 19.08 17.43
CA VAL A 137 -8.24 18.55 16.06
C VAL A 137 -9.03 19.52 15.17
N PHE A 138 -8.34 20.31 14.36
CA PHE A 138 -8.97 21.04 13.26
C PHE A 138 -9.19 20.08 12.09
N LEU A 139 -10.45 19.68 11.90
CA LEU A 139 -10.94 19.08 10.67
C LEU A 139 -11.37 20.23 9.74
N THR A 140 -10.63 20.48 8.70
CA THR A 140 -11.07 21.17 7.47
C THR A 140 -10.67 20.34 6.27
#